data_45a5504533f5835ee87146d72e7b6c37
#
_entry.id   45a5504533f5835ee87146d72e7b6c37
#
_cell.length_a   1.000
_cell.length_b   1.000
_cell.length_c   1.000
_cell.angle_alpha   90.00
_cell.angle_beta   90.00
_cell.angle_gamma   90.00
#
_symmetry.space_group_name_H-M   'P 1'
#
loop_
_entity.id
_entity.type
_entity.pdbx_description
1 polymer ?
#
loop_
_entity_poly.entity_id
_entity_poly.type
_entity_poly.pdbx_seq_one_letter_code
_entity_poly.pdbx_strand_id
1 'polypeptide(L)'
;INEGRIKDGEIYNNCPIKILFYNQNSNFYNEFHQFRIVSQTANSFEVFIGSKLFGTFKYGESIKYLTGNFAVVKDKVNSKDTLKDFSIRVEVLPIEGLADNYRGRLKVMTLSKNTSVIELNFVDPIHFRAKDFLNALVKNYNQDAIEDKNFIAENTSKFIEQRLRLIYGELEGVEKDAESFKKTNRVTDITSEAGLFLENASEFEKREIETETQLKVVN
;
A
#
# COMPACT_ATOMS: atom_id res chain seq x y z
N ILE A 1 9.22 -15.53 27.63
CA ILE A 1 8.80 -16.72 28.40
C ILE A 1 9.23 -16.49 29.86
N ASN A 2 8.31 -16.65 30.78
CA ASN A 2 8.61 -16.57 32.21
C ASN A 2 9.05 -17.96 32.71
N GLU A 3 10.26 -18.05 33.23
CA GLU A 3 10.77 -19.29 33.82
C GLU A 3 10.38 -19.32 35.30
N GLY A 4 9.34 -20.06 35.61
CA GLY A 4 8.88 -20.30 36.98
C GLY A 4 9.32 -21.69 37.50
N ARG A 5 9.25 -21.90 38.80
CA ARG A 5 9.60 -23.20 39.42
C ARG A 5 8.67 -24.35 39.02
N ILE A 6 7.49 -24.08 38.49
CA ILE A 6 6.45 -25.08 38.25
C ILE A 6 5.96 -25.10 36.80
N LYS A 7 6.01 -23.98 36.08
CA LYS A 7 5.50 -23.89 34.70
C LYS A 7 6.15 -22.70 33.96
N ASP A 8 6.76 -22.99 32.82
CA ASP A 8 7.16 -21.97 31.87
C ASP A 8 5.92 -21.49 31.08
N GLY A 9 5.71 -20.19 31.03
CA GLY A 9 4.60 -19.59 30.32
C GLY A 9 5.06 -18.45 29.43
N GLU A 10 4.50 -18.36 28.24
CA GLU A 10 4.74 -17.22 27.36
C GLU A 10 4.01 -15.99 27.91
N ILE A 11 4.73 -14.84 27.96
CA ILE A 11 4.17 -13.58 28.43
C ILE A 11 3.84 -12.72 27.20
N TYR A 12 2.60 -12.31 27.07
CA TYR A 12 2.15 -11.47 25.97
C TYR A 12 1.85 -10.02 26.43
N ASN A 13 0.88 -9.83 27.34
CA ASN A 13 0.44 -8.47 27.71
C ASN A 13 0.93 -7.98 29.10
N ASN A 14 1.43 -8.86 29.95
CA ASN A 14 1.78 -8.53 31.34
C ASN A 14 3.27 -8.62 31.61
N CYS A 15 4.11 -8.30 30.60
CA CYS A 15 5.55 -8.30 30.79
C CYS A 15 5.96 -7.10 31.65
N PRO A 16 6.73 -7.29 32.74
CA PRO A 16 7.18 -6.21 33.61
C PRO A 16 8.25 -5.33 32.97
N ILE A 17 8.81 -5.78 31.85
CA ILE A 17 9.85 -5.07 31.09
C ILE A 17 9.48 -4.99 29.63
N LYS A 18 9.99 -3.97 28.94
CA LYS A 18 10.00 -3.84 27.49
C LYS A 18 11.44 -3.85 26.98
N ILE A 19 11.66 -4.50 25.85
CA ILE A 19 12.95 -4.51 25.19
C ILE A 19 12.83 -3.67 23.94
N LEU A 20 13.70 -2.66 23.84
CA LEU A 20 13.76 -1.75 22.71
C LEU A 20 15.00 -2.11 21.91
N PHE A 21 14.79 -2.64 20.71
CA PHE A 21 15.86 -2.91 19.76
C PHE A 21 16.08 -1.68 18.86
N TYR A 22 17.32 -1.34 18.58
CA TYR A 22 17.71 -0.24 17.70
C TYR A 22 19.08 -0.45 17.08
N ASN A 23 19.34 0.21 15.93
CA ASN A 23 20.55 0.06 15.16
C ASN A 23 20.88 -1.41 14.79
N GLN A 24 19.83 -2.20 14.48
CA GLN A 24 20.02 -3.56 13.99
C GLN A 24 20.59 -3.53 12.57
N ASN A 25 21.44 -4.51 12.27
CA ASN A 25 21.82 -4.78 10.89
C ASN A 25 20.69 -5.52 10.15
N SER A 26 20.78 -5.59 8.83
CA SER A 26 19.77 -6.23 7.97
C SER A 26 19.51 -7.71 8.29
N ASN A 27 20.47 -8.40 8.93
CA ASN A 27 20.38 -9.83 9.22
C ASN A 27 19.75 -10.13 10.59
N PHE A 28 19.55 -9.13 11.44
CA PHE A 28 19.03 -9.34 12.79
C PHE A 28 17.70 -10.11 12.81
N TYR A 29 16.79 -9.79 11.91
CA TYR A 29 15.47 -10.43 11.82
C TYR A 29 15.45 -11.69 10.94
N ASN A 30 16.59 -12.08 10.38
CA ASN A 30 16.76 -13.31 9.62
C ASN A 30 17.41 -14.44 10.47
N GLU A 31 17.90 -14.11 11.66
CA GLU A 31 18.58 -15.04 12.54
C GLU A 31 17.79 -15.25 13.83
N PHE A 32 17.99 -16.42 14.45
CA PHE A 32 17.43 -16.71 15.77
C PHE A 32 18.35 -16.17 16.85
N HIS A 33 17.78 -15.32 17.72
CA HIS A 33 18.50 -14.83 18.90
C HIS A 33 17.77 -15.24 20.17
N GLN A 34 18.52 -15.70 21.16
CA GLN A 34 17.99 -16.07 22.46
C GLN A 34 18.88 -15.51 23.55
N PHE A 35 18.26 -14.86 24.51
CA PHE A 35 18.93 -14.42 25.73
C PHE A 35 17.94 -14.43 26.92
N ARG A 36 18.50 -14.51 28.12
CA ARG A 36 17.70 -14.52 29.34
C ARG A 36 18.03 -13.28 30.17
N ILE A 37 17.01 -12.62 30.66
CA ILE A 37 17.09 -11.43 31.54
C ILE A 37 16.63 -11.86 32.93
N VAL A 38 17.52 -11.67 33.90
CA VAL A 38 17.26 -11.99 35.32
C VAL A 38 17.30 -10.69 36.13
N SER A 39 16.26 -10.42 36.86
CA SER A 39 16.24 -9.28 37.80
C SER A 39 17.24 -9.52 38.91
N GLN A 40 18.12 -8.56 39.17
CA GLN A 40 19.07 -8.64 40.28
C GLN A 40 18.69 -7.69 41.42
N THR A 41 18.34 -6.46 41.07
CA THR A 41 17.87 -5.42 42.01
C THR A 41 16.72 -4.62 41.41
N ALA A 42 16.14 -3.73 42.17
CA ALA A 42 15.13 -2.82 41.62
C ALA A 42 15.64 -1.98 40.43
N ASN A 43 16.98 -1.78 40.27
CA ASN A 43 17.53 -0.89 39.25
C ASN A 43 18.50 -1.58 38.28
N SER A 44 18.80 -2.86 38.48
CA SER A 44 19.75 -3.63 37.64
C SER A 44 19.22 -5.01 37.33
N PHE A 45 19.71 -5.56 36.22
CA PHE A 45 19.41 -6.90 35.75
C PHE A 45 20.66 -7.52 35.11
N GLU A 46 20.67 -8.82 35.04
CA GLU A 46 21.70 -9.62 34.39
C GLU A 46 21.17 -10.15 33.06
N VAL A 47 22.05 -10.18 32.07
CA VAL A 47 21.76 -10.79 30.74
C VAL A 47 22.62 -12.02 30.61
N PHE A 48 21.99 -13.14 30.22
CA PHE A 48 22.65 -14.40 29.92
C PHE A 48 22.43 -14.77 28.46
N ILE A 49 23.48 -15.24 27.80
CA ILE A 49 23.42 -15.83 26.47
C ILE A 49 23.76 -17.33 26.64
N GLY A 50 22.73 -18.17 26.42
CA GLY A 50 22.78 -19.56 26.85
C GLY A 50 22.96 -19.66 28.37
N SER A 51 23.99 -20.36 28.83
CA SER A 51 24.32 -20.51 30.25
C SER A 51 25.34 -19.48 30.74
N LYS A 52 25.89 -18.64 29.86
CA LYS A 52 26.98 -17.72 30.20
C LYS A 52 26.43 -16.32 30.51
N LEU A 53 26.89 -15.72 31.62
CA LEU A 53 26.65 -14.34 31.95
C LEU A 53 27.28 -13.42 30.88
N PHE A 54 26.46 -12.61 30.22
CA PHE A 54 26.93 -11.62 29.26
C PHE A 54 27.31 -10.31 29.96
N GLY A 55 26.55 -9.90 30.96
CA GLY A 55 26.84 -8.73 31.77
C GLY A 55 25.71 -8.34 32.71
N THR A 56 25.99 -7.36 33.58
CA THR A 56 25.01 -6.72 34.47
C THR A 56 24.81 -5.29 34.02
N PHE A 57 23.55 -4.87 33.87
CA PHE A 57 23.18 -3.59 33.27
C PHE A 57 22.10 -2.90 34.10
N LYS A 58 21.98 -1.57 33.92
CA LYS A 58 20.88 -0.77 34.49
C LYS A 58 19.72 -0.67 33.49
N TYR A 59 18.50 -0.53 34.01
CA TYR A 59 17.35 -0.27 33.14
C TYR A 59 17.52 1.04 32.39
N GLY A 60 17.27 1.01 31.06
CA GLY A 60 17.49 2.12 30.14
C GLY A 60 18.90 2.22 29.57
N GLU A 61 19.84 1.39 30.02
CA GLU A 61 21.20 1.35 29.49
C GLU A 61 21.24 0.69 28.11
N SER A 62 22.06 1.24 27.20
CA SER A 62 22.29 0.68 25.86
C SER A 62 23.22 -0.52 25.94
N ILE A 63 22.76 -1.65 25.49
CA ILE A 63 23.52 -2.91 25.46
C ILE A 63 23.87 -3.22 24.02
N LYS A 64 25.18 -3.33 23.75
CA LYS A 64 25.68 -3.70 22.43
C LYS A 64 25.62 -5.22 22.27
N TYR A 65 24.91 -5.69 21.27
CA TYR A 65 24.76 -7.10 20.93
C TYR A 65 25.26 -7.35 19.50
N LEU A 66 25.56 -8.60 19.15
CA LEU A 66 26.23 -9.01 17.90
C LEU A 66 25.75 -8.31 16.63
N THR A 67 24.44 -8.10 16.49
CA THR A 67 23.80 -7.60 15.27
C THR A 67 23.04 -6.28 15.47
N GLY A 68 23.26 -5.61 16.62
CA GLY A 68 22.59 -4.34 16.93
C GLY A 68 22.71 -3.96 18.39
N ASN A 69 21.87 -3.03 18.83
CA ASN A 69 21.81 -2.62 20.22
C ASN A 69 20.40 -2.87 20.76
N PHE A 70 20.30 -3.08 22.06
CA PHE A 70 19.02 -3.11 22.74
C PHE A 70 19.10 -2.42 24.09
N ALA A 71 17.96 -1.97 24.60
CA ALA A 71 17.81 -1.49 25.95
C ALA A 71 16.61 -2.16 26.62
N VAL A 72 16.73 -2.46 27.91
CA VAL A 72 15.64 -3.00 28.70
C VAL A 72 15.08 -1.88 29.56
N VAL A 73 13.79 -1.61 29.42
CA VAL A 73 13.10 -0.58 30.21
C VAL A 73 11.97 -1.21 31.03
N LYS A 74 11.67 -0.61 32.18
CA LYS A 74 10.55 -1.05 33.00
C LYS A 74 9.23 -0.66 32.35
N ASP A 75 8.27 -1.56 32.32
CA ASP A 75 6.90 -1.19 31.95
C ASP A 75 6.17 -0.60 33.16
N LYS A 76 5.89 0.70 33.11
CA LYS A 76 5.21 1.44 34.20
C LYS A 76 3.82 0.90 34.54
N VAL A 77 3.14 0.27 33.59
CA VAL A 77 1.78 -0.23 33.76
C VAL A 77 1.77 -1.56 34.52
N ASN A 78 2.75 -2.41 34.26
CA ASN A 78 2.82 -3.77 34.78
C ASN A 78 3.85 -3.96 35.90
N SER A 79 4.57 -2.90 36.31
CA SER A 79 5.69 -3.00 37.23
C SER A 79 5.33 -2.74 38.72
N LYS A 80 4.05 -2.60 39.04
CA LYS A 80 3.61 -2.43 40.46
C LYS A 80 3.91 -3.71 41.23
N ASP A 81 5.00 -3.84 41.90
CA ASP A 81 5.44 -4.91 42.81
C ASP A 81 6.11 -6.17 42.24
N THR A 82 6.22 -6.36 40.94
CA THR A 82 6.74 -7.61 40.34
C THR A 82 8.19 -7.56 39.86
N LEU A 83 8.91 -6.47 40.13
CA LEU A 83 10.31 -6.30 39.68
C LEU A 83 11.35 -7.02 40.56
N LYS A 84 10.91 -7.71 41.60
CA LYS A 84 11.77 -8.57 42.40
C LYS A 84 11.64 -10.01 41.89
N ASP A 85 12.78 -10.61 41.55
CA ASP A 85 12.92 -12.04 41.24
C ASP A 85 12.17 -12.56 40.01
N PHE A 86 12.34 -11.91 38.84
CA PHE A 86 11.90 -12.51 37.60
C PHE A 86 13.08 -13.05 36.77
N SER A 87 12.81 -14.11 36.03
CA SER A 87 13.67 -14.64 34.96
C SER A 87 12.85 -14.72 33.68
N ILE A 88 13.24 -13.97 32.67
CA ILE A 88 12.52 -13.89 31.40
C ILE A 88 13.45 -14.32 30.28
N ARG A 89 13.06 -15.39 29.57
CA ARG A 89 13.70 -15.79 28.32
C ARG A 89 13.12 -14.98 27.17
N VAL A 90 14.00 -14.36 26.40
CA VAL A 90 13.68 -13.58 25.21
C VAL A 90 14.12 -14.34 23.99
N GLU A 91 13.23 -14.52 23.06
CA GLU A 91 13.48 -15.18 21.77
C GLU A 91 13.10 -14.23 20.64
N VAL A 92 14.04 -13.95 19.75
CA VAL A 92 13.81 -13.24 18.49
C VAL A 92 13.85 -14.27 17.39
N LEU A 93 12.74 -14.42 16.70
CA LEU A 93 12.55 -15.41 15.64
C LEU A 93 12.71 -14.77 14.28
N PRO A 94 13.23 -15.50 13.27
CA PRO A 94 13.22 -15.05 11.90
C PRO A 94 11.80 -14.73 11.42
N ILE A 95 11.60 -13.55 10.82
CA ILE A 95 10.27 -13.04 10.44
C ILE A 95 9.58 -13.99 9.47
N GLU A 96 10.31 -14.47 8.44
CA GLU A 96 9.74 -15.38 7.44
C GLU A 96 9.26 -16.69 8.06
N GLY A 97 10.10 -17.31 8.88
CA GLY A 97 9.73 -18.54 9.58
C GLY A 97 8.54 -18.38 10.53
N LEU A 98 8.46 -17.22 11.20
CA LEU A 98 7.32 -16.89 12.05
C LEU A 98 6.06 -16.67 11.20
N ALA A 99 6.15 -15.94 10.09
CA ALA A 99 5.04 -15.70 9.17
C ALA A 99 4.49 -17.01 8.60
N ASP A 100 5.34 -17.95 8.19
CA ASP A 100 4.95 -19.26 7.70
C ASP A 100 4.26 -20.11 8.77
N ASN A 101 4.76 -20.06 10.01
CA ASN A 101 4.11 -20.72 11.14
C ASN A 101 2.70 -20.17 11.39
N TYR A 102 2.51 -18.84 11.34
CA TYR A 102 1.20 -18.20 11.48
C TYR A 102 0.30 -18.53 10.29
N ARG A 103 0.82 -18.53 9.06
CA ARG A 103 0.10 -18.94 7.86
C ARG A 103 -0.42 -20.37 7.96
N GLY A 104 0.41 -21.30 8.45
CA GLY A 104 0.02 -22.70 8.62
C GLY A 104 -1.09 -22.93 9.66
N ARG A 105 -1.23 -22.02 10.62
CA ARG A 105 -2.28 -22.07 11.66
C ARG A 105 -3.55 -21.29 11.30
N LEU A 106 -3.49 -20.44 10.28
CA LEU A 106 -4.63 -19.67 9.80
C LEU A 106 -5.46 -20.52 8.84
N LYS A 107 -6.74 -20.64 9.13
CA LYS A 107 -7.73 -21.24 8.22
C LYS A 107 -8.64 -20.16 7.69
N VAL A 108 -8.78 -20.11 6.37
CA VAL A 108 -9.65 -19.17 5.66
C VAL A 108 -10.70 -19.98 4.92
N MET A 109 -11.96 -19.75 5.21
CA MET A 109 -13.08 -20.47 4.62
C MET A 109 -14.17 -19.49 4.18
N THR A 110 -14.86 -19.80 3.10
CA THR A 110 -16.09 -19.09 2.74
C THR A 110 -17.26 -19.70 3.52
N LEU A 111 -18.11 -18.86 4.09
CA LEU A 111 -19.25 -19.32 4.90
C LEU A 111 -20.26 -20.11 4.06
N SER A 112 -20.45 -19.76 2.80
CA SER A 112 -21.23 -20.53 1.81
C SER A 112 -20.82 -20.15 0.38
N LYS A 113 -21.22 -20.96 -0.62
CA LYS A 113 -20.89 -20.75 -2.04
C LYS A 113 -21.42 -19.42 -2.62
N ASN A 114 -22.47 -18.87 -2.03
CA ASN A 114 -23.17 -17.67 -2.55
C ASN A 114 -23.02 -16.45 -1.64
N THR A 115 -22.02 -16.40 -0.78
CA THR A 115 -21.77 -15.26 0.11
C THR A 115 -20.40 -14.70 -0.07
N SER A 116 -20.27 -13.39 0.10
CA SER A 116 -18.99 -12.67 0.16
C SER A 116 -18.37 -12.71 1.59
N VAL A 117 -18.96 -13.47 2.52
CA VAL A 117 -18.47 -13.56 3.89
C VAL A 117 -17.39 -14.63 3.98
N ILE A 118 -16.26 -14.24 4.55
CA ILE A 118 -15.09 -15.07 4.78
C ILE A 118 -14.96 -15.29 6.30
N GLU A 119 -14.79 -16.52 6.70
CA GLU A 119 -14.48 -16.89 8.08
C GLU A 119 -12.96 -17.08 8.21
N LEU A 120 -12.37 -16.38 9.20
CA LEU A 120 -10.97 -16.52 9.60
C LEU A 120 -10.90 -17.26 10.93
N ASN A 121 -10.23 -18.40 10.94
CA ASN A 121 -10.01 -19.18 12.16
C ASN A 121 -8.52 -19.31 12.42
N PHE A 122 -8.08 -18.93 13.63
CA PHE A 122 -6.68 -18.97 14.03
C PHE A 122 -6.57 -19.57 15.45
N VAL A 123 -5.74 -20.59 15.59
CA VAL A 123 -5.53 -21.28 16.88
C VAL A 123 -4.20 -20.84 17.48
N ASP A 124 -4.24 -20.29 18.67
CA ASP A 124 -3.07 -19.88 19.44
C ASP A 124 -3.25 -20.18 20.93
N PRO A 125 -2.19 -20.59 21.65
CA PRO A 125 -2.24 -20.78 23.10
C PRO A 125 -2.63 -19.53 23.88
N ILE A 126 -2.36 -18.32 23.30
CA ILE A 126 -2.67 -17.02 23.91
C ILE A 126 -3.80 -16.35 23.15
N HIS A 127 -4.98 -16.36 23.73
CA HIS A 127 -6.20 -15.81 23.14
C HIS A 127 -6.04 -14.32 22.68
N PHE A 128 -5.40 -13.48 23.49
CA PHE A 128 -5.19 -12.08 23.14
C PHE A 128 -4.29 -11.92 21.91
N ARG A 129 -3.24 -12.73 21.78
CA ARG A 129 -2.36 -12.75 20.63
C ARG A 129 -3.10 -13.17 19.36
N ALA A 130 -3.93 -14.21 19.48
CA ALA A 130 -4.79 -14.64 18.37
C ALA A 130 -5.71 -13.54 17.87
N LYS A 131 -6.38 -12.84 18.80
CA LYS A 131 -7.25 -11.70 18.48
C LYS A 131 -6.49 -10.56 17.82
N ASP A 132 -5.34 -10.18 18.39
CA ASP A 132 -4.53 -9.07 17.85
C ASP A 132 -3.98 -9.42 16.46
N PHE A 133 -3.56 -10.67 16.25
CA PHE A 133 -3.14 -11.16 14.93
C PHE A 133 -4.26 -11.05 13.89
N LEU A 134 -5.45 -11.56 14.18
CA LEU A 134 -6.59 -11.49 13.25
C LEU A 134 -7.00 -10.04 12.96
N ASN A 135 -7.03 -9.18 13.97
CA ASN A 135 -7.34 -7.76 13.79
C ASN A 135 -6.30 -7.05 12.93
N ALA A 136 -5.01 -7.34 13.16
CA ALA A 136 -3.92 -6.78 12.35
C ALA A 136 -4.00 -7.29 10.90
N LEU A 137 -4.29 -8.56 10.70
CA LEU A 137 -4.46 -9.16 9.37
C LEU A 137 -5.58 -8.47 8.58
N VAL A 138 -6.77 -8.31 9.19
CA VAL A 138 -7.91 -7.64 8.55
C VAL A 138 -7.58 -6.17 8.26
N LYS A 139 -6.93 -5.49 9.21
CA LYS A 139 -6.53 -4.09 9.02
C LYS A 139 -5.56 -3.94 7.83
N ASN A 140 -4.53 -4.77 7.75
CA ASN A 140 -3.55 -4.72 6.67
C ASN A 140 -4.20 -5.08 5.32
N TYR A 141 -5.03 -6.11 5.28
CA TYR A 141 -5.79 -6.47 4.07
C TYR A 141 -6.64 -5.32 3.54
N ASN A 142 -7.35 -4.61 4.43
CA ASN A 142 -8.14 -3.46 4.03
C ASN A 142 -7.25 -2.30 3.55
N GLN A 143 -6.09 -2.10 4.19
CA GLN A 143 -5.13 -1.08 3.78
C GLN A 143 -4.56 -1.37 2.38
N ASP A 144 -4.11 -2.61 2.14
CA ASP A 144 -3.61 -3.06 0.84
C ASP A 144 -4.68 -2.85 -0.26
N ALA A 145 -5.95 -3.20 0.03
CA ALA A 145 -7.04 -2.99 -0.91
C ALA A 145 -7.30 -1.51 -1.24
N ILE A 146 -7.07 -0.59 -0.30
CA ILE A 146 -7.16 0.86 -0.53
C ILE A 146 -5.97 1.31 -1.38
N GLU A 147 -4.77 0.85 -1.08
CA GLU A 147 -3.56 1.19 -1.82
C GLU A 147 -3.64 0.73 -3.28
N ASP A 148 -4.11 -0.50 -3.52
CA ASP A 148 -4.35 -1.02 -4.86
C ASP A 148 -5.35 -0.16 -5.65
N LYS A 149 -6.47 0.24 -5.02
CA LYS A 149 -7.45 1.12 -5.67
C LYS A 149 -6.86 2.49 -6.00
N ASN A 150 -6.09 3.07 -5.08
CA ASN A 150 -5.43 4.36 -5.31
C ASN A 150 -4.41 4.25 -6.44
N PHE A 151 -3.63 3.18 -6.48
CA PHE A 151 -2.67 2.92 -7.56
C PHE A 151 -3.35 2.82 -8.93
N ILE A 152 -4.47 2.09 -9.02
CA ILE A 152 -5.26 1.99 -10.25
C ILE A 152 -5.82 3.37 -10.64
N ALA A 153 -6.36 4.14 -9.69
CA ALA A 153 -6.91 5.46 -9.94
C ALA A 153 -5.85 6.45 -10.43
N GLU A 154 -4.66 6.46 -9.80
CA GLU A 154 -3.53 7.29 -10.25
C GLU A 154 -3.07 6.94 -11.66
N ASN A 155 -2.90 5.65 -11.96
CA ASN A 155 -2.49 5.22 -13.29
C ASN A 155 -3.54 5.57 -14.36
N THR A 156 -4.82 5.43 -14.01
CA THR A 156 -5.92 5.82 -14.89
C THR A 156 -5.91 7.33 -15.14
N SER A 157 -5.72 8.13 -14.10
CA SER A 157 -5.61 9.60 -14.24
C SER A 157 -4.44 10.00 -15.15
N LYS A 158 -3.25 9.44 -14.91
CA LYS A 158 -2.07 9.68 -15.75
C LYS A 158 -2.32 9.30 -17.21
N PHE A 159 -2.95 8.15 -17.44
CA PHE A 159 -3.31 7.71 -18.79
C PHE A 159 -4.28 8.69 -19.47
N ILE A 160 -5.33 9.12 -18.76
CA ILE A 160 -6.29 10.11 -19.28
C ILE A 160 -5.61 11.43 -19.62
N GLU A 161 -4.75 11.94 -18.72
CA GLU A 161 -4.00 13.17 -18.95
C GLU A 161 -3.09 13.10 -20.20
N GLN A 162 -2.39 11.97 -20.36
CA GLN A 162 -1.56 11.75 -21.54
C GLN A 162 -2.40 11.70 -22.82
N ARG A 163 -3.55 11.03 -22.76
CA ARG A 163 -4.45 10.93 -23.91
C ARG A 163 -5.05 12.27 -24.29
N LEU A 164 -5.46 13.07 -23.29
CA LEU A 164 -5.95 14.43 -23.50
C LEU A 164 -4.88 15.33 -24.18
N ARG A 165 -3.63 15.25 -23.74
CA ARG A 165 -2.53 16.01 -24.36
C ARG A 165 -2.35 15.66 -25.85
N LEU A 166 -2.47 14.38 -26.17
CA LEU A 166 -2.38 13.93 -27.58
C LEU A 166 -3.56 14.49 -28.39
N ILE A 167 -4.79 14.36 -27.86
CA ILE A 167 -6.00 14.86 -28.54
C ILE A 167 -5.91 16.38 -28.74
N TYR A 168 -5.48 17.15 -27.73
CA TYR A 168 -5.29 18.59 -27.88
C TYR A 168 -4.24 18.95 -28.92
N GLY A 169 -3.14 18.19 -29.00
CA GLY A 169 -2.14 18.38 -30.03
C GLY A 169 -2.67 18.08 -31.45
N GLU A 170 -3.43 17.00 -31.60
CA GLU A 170 -4.12 16.66 -32.85
C GLU A 170 -5.13 17.73 -33.27
N LEU A 171 -5.94 18.23 -32.32
CA LEU A 171 -6.92 19.27 -32.55
C LEU A 171 -6.25 20.58 -33.00
N GLU A 172 -5.19 21.02 -32.30
CA GLU A 172 -4.41 22.21 -32.67
C GLU A 172 -3.84 22.08 -34.10
N GLY A 173 -3.39 20.89 -34.47
CA GLY A 173 -2.94 20.59 -35.83
C GLY A 173 -4.05 20.77 -36.85
N VAL A 174 -5.22 20.17 -36.62
CA VAL A 174 -6.38 20.28 -37.51
C VAL A 174 -6.88 21.73 -37.62
N GLU A 175 -6.91 22.47 -36.51
CA GLU A 175 -7.31 23.89 -36.53
C GLU A 175 -6.34 24.75 -37.36
N LYS A 176 -5.03 24.54 -37.24
CA LYS A 176 -4.01 25.24 -38.05
C LYS A 176 -4.14 24.88 -39.52
N ASP A 177 -4.36 23.62 -39.85
CA ASP A 177 -4.57 23.18 -41.22
C ASP A 177 -5.84 23.81 -41.82
N ALA A 178 -6.94 23.84 -41.07
CA ALA A 178 -8.18 24.47 -41.47
C ALA A 178 -8.01 26.00 -41.67
N GLU A 179 -7.26 26.67 -40.77
CA GLU A 179 -6.94 28.09 -40.92
C GLU A 179 -6.10 28.36 -42.16
N SER A 180 -5.06 27.55 -42.39
CA SER A 180 -4.20 27.63 -43.55
C SER A 180 -4.98 27.42 -44.84
N PHE A 181 -5.85 26.44 -44.89
CA PHE A 181 -6.74 26.17 -46.02
C PHE A 181 -7.65 27.38 -46.33
N LYS A 182 -8.29 27.94 -45.28
CA LYS A 182 -9.14 29.16 -45.44
C LYS A 182 -8.35 30.34 -46.01
N LYS A 183 -7.11 30.58 -45.48
CA LYS A 183 -6.26 31.67 -45.94
C LYS A 183 -5.80 31.49 -47.40
N THR A 184 -5.38 30.26 -47.75
CA THR A 184 -4.86 29.94 -49.08
C THR A 184 -5.93 30.03 -50.15
N ASN A 185 -7.12 29.55 -49.85
CA ASN A 185 -8.25 29.55 -50.80
C ASN A 185 -9.14 30.80 -50.69
N ARG A 186 -8.78 31.76 -49.84
CA ARG A 186 -9.55 32.99 -49.59
C ARG A 186 -11.02 32.72 -49.15
N VAL A 187 -11.25 31.59 -48.52
CA VAL A 187 -12.59 31.18 -48.05
C VAL A 187 -12.83 31.79 -46.68
N THR A 188 -13.70 32.80 -46.64
CA THR A 188 -14.01 33.51 -45.38
C THR A 188 -15.04 32.73 -44.55
N ASP A 189 -15.99 32.07 -45.22
CA ASP A 189 -17.03 31.22 -44.62
C ASP A 189 -17.46 30.16 -45.63
N ILE A 190 -17.14 28.88 -45.30
CA ILE A 190 -17.42 27.74 -46.20
C ILE A 190 -18.92 27.60 -46.44
N THR A 191 -19.75 27.91 -45.44
CA THR A 191 -21.20 27.78 -45.54
C THR A 191 -21.80 28.85 -46.44
N SER A 192 -21.34 30.11 -46.30
CA SER A 192 -21.78 31.22 -47.15
C SER A 192 -21.27 31.11 -48.57
N GLU A 193 -20.02 30.66 -48.77
CA GLU A 193 -19.43 30.50 -50.12
C GLU A 193 -20.04 29.30 -50.85
N ALA A 194 -20.31 28.16 -50.14
CA ALA A 194 -21.06 27.07 -50.74
C ALA A 194 -22.48 27.46 -51.13
N GLY A 195 -23.16 28.29 -50.32
CA GLY A 195 -24.45 28.90 -50.67
C GLY A 195 -24.40 29.74 -51.90
N LEU A 196 -23.45 30.68 -51.98
CA LEU A 196 -23.21 31.52 -53.15
C LEU A 196 -22.87 30.74 -54.42
N PHE A 197 -22.04 29.65 -54.29
CA PHE A 197 -21.71 28.80 -55.40
C PHE A 197 -22.95 28.07 -55.94
N LEU A 198 -23.78 27.53 -55.06
CA LEU A 198 -25.04 26.84 -55.44
C LEU A 198 -26.03 27.83 -56.09
N GLU A 199 -26.14 29.03 -55.59
CA GLU A 199 -27.00 30.08 -56.11
C GLU A 199 -26.53 30.51 -57.48
N ASN A 200 -25.25 30.77 -57.69
CA ASN A 200 -24.64 31.07 -58.99
C ASN A 200 -24.84 29.91 -59.99
N ALA A 201 -24.59 28.67 -59.60
CA ALA A 201 -24.78 27.52 -60.46
C ALA A 201 -26.26 27.41 -60.94
N SER A 202 -27.20 27.59 -60.03
CA SER A 202 -28.62 27.62 -60.36
C SER A 202 -29.02 28.77 -61.29
N GLU A 203 -28.39 29.92 -61.16
CA GLU A 203 -28.61 31.06 -62.04
C GLU A 203 -28.03 30.84 -63.43
N PHE A 204 -26.86 30.20 -63.56
CA PHE A 204 -26.29 29.77 -64.83
C PHE A 204 -27.17 28.77 -65.53
N GLU A 205 -27.67 27.74 -64.84
CA GLU A 205 -28.59 26.75 -65.40
C GLU A 205 -29.89 27.40 -65.93
N LYS A 206 -30.47 28.33 -65.17
CA LYS A 206 -31.65 29.09 -65.65
C LYS A 206 -31.37 29.88 -66.92
N ARG A 207 -30.23 30.59 -67.02
CA ARG A 207 -29.84 31.35 -68.22
C ARG A 207 -29.58 30.43 -69.41
N GLU A 208 -29.01 29.26 -69.19
CA GLU A 208 -28.80 28.24 -70.23
C GLU A 208 -30.12 27.78 -70.80
N ILE A 209 -31.08 27.42 -69.93
CA ILE A 209 -32.45 26.98 -70.31
C ILE A 209 -33.20 28.14 -71.04
N GLU A 210 -33.09 29.38 -70.59
CA GLU A 210 -33.71 30.52 -71.19
C GLU A 210 -33.09 30.74 -72.62
N THR A 211 -31.78 30.67 -72.74
CA THR A 211 -31.09 30.84 -74.04
C THR A 211 -31.42 29.71 -74.99
N GLU A 212 -31.45 28.46 -74.57
CA GLU A 212 -31.86 27.31 -75.37
C GLU A 212 -33.33 27.40 -75.84
N THR A 213 -34.19 27.89 -74.94
CA THR A 213 -35.63 28.14 -75.24
C THR A 213 -35.79 29.26 -76.29
N GLN A 214 -35.05 30.35 -76.16
CA GLN A 214 -35.04 31.44 -77.13
C GLN A 214 -34.49 30.97 -78.50
N LEU A 215 -33.47 30.12 -78.54
CA LEU A 215 -32.93 29.54 -79.78
C LEU A 215 -33.90 28.60 -80.47
N LYS A 216 -34.75 27.86 -79.73
CA LYS A 216 -35.82 27.02 -80.27
C LYS A 216 -37.03 27.78 -80.79
N VAL A 217 -37.24 29.01 -80.34
CA VAL A 217 -38.35 29.87 -80.82
C VAL A 217 -37.96 30.64 -82.10
N VAL A 218 -36.66 30.81 -82.39
CA VAL A 218 -36.17 31.59 -83.53
C VAL A 218 -35.84 30.72 -84.75
N ASN A 219 -35.78 29.40 -84.57
CA ASN A 219 -35.63 28.40 -85.65
C ASN A 219 -36.99 27.72 -85.93
#